data_fe3952e4d0fa014e284d60b16600cd83
#
_entry.id   fe3952e4d0fa014e284d60b16600cd83
#
_cell.length_a   1.000
_cell.length_b   1.000
_cell.length_c   1.000
_cell.angle_alpha   90.00
_cell.angle_beta   90.00
_cell.angle_gamma   90.00
#
_symmetry.space_group_name_H-M   'P 1'
#
loop_
_entity.id
_entity.type
_entity.pdbx_description
1 polymer ?
#
loop_
_entity_poly.entity_id
_entity_poly.type
_entity_poly.pdbx_seq_one_letter_code
_entity_poly.pdbx_strand_id
1 'polypeptide(L)'
;MRSFVAMLTALTAATLGIAADKFPANGGDIEITPIIHSSVQIEYAGKVIQVDPWSVGNLSRAKPADLILITDDPAHHLDVKAIQQLRKPGAPVVITAKGKSRVPDGIVLANGESTTAADVQVEATAAYDIKPGAPEHPKGEANGYVITLGGKRILFAGVTECVPEIKALKNIDLAFLPMNIPVGRMTPEAVAECVKILKPAVVYVFHYDNDSASRAANTSAQPRSLPGGITVAQSLQAFRDALKGVPTEVRFGQWYP
;
A
#
# COMPACT_ATOMS: atom_id res chain seq x y z
N MET A 1 25.02 -37.02 51.18
CA MET A 1 25.17 -36.48 49.80
C MET A 1 23.77 -36.15 49.29
N ARG A 2 23.44 -34.87 49.21
CA ARG A 2 22.15 -34.40 48.68
C ARG A 2 22.42 -33.78 47.30
N SER A 3 21.91 -34.44 46.23
CA SER A 3 22.02 -33.96 44.87
C SER A 3 21.00 -32.84 44.62
N PHE A 4 21.45 -31.67 44.30
CA PHE A 4 20.61 -30.57 43.78
C PHE A 4 20.45 -30.75 42.26
N VAL A 5 19.23 -31.00 41.82
CA VAL A 5 18.86 -30.96 40.40
C VAL A 5 18.49 -29.50 40.12
N ALA A 6 19.31 -28.81 39.34
CA ALA A 6 19.01 -27.47 38.85
C ALA A 6 18.05 -27.62 37.66
N MET A 7 16.83 -27.15 37.83
CA MET A 7 15.81 -27.10 36.75
C MET A 7 16.06 -25.81 35.93
N LEU A 8 16.61 -26.00 34.73
CA LEU A 8 16.83 -24.92 33.77
C LEU A 8 15.50 -24.60 33.09
N THR A 9 14.83 -23.53 33.50
CA THR A 9 13.66 -23.00 32.79
C THR A 9 14.12 -22.24 31.55
N ALA A 10 13.92 -22.82 30.38
CA ALA A 10 14.12 -22.12 29.11
C ALA A 10 13.00 -21.08 28.92
N LEU A 11 13.37 -19.82 29.04
CA LEU A 11 12.50 -18.69 28.69
C LEU A 11 12.44 -18.62 27.16
N THR A 12 11.40 -19.15 26.55
CA THR A 12 11.09 -18.91 25.13
C THR A 12 10.63 -17.48 24.99
N ALA A 13 11.50 -16.61 24.46
CA ALA A 13 11.11 -15.28 24.02
C ALA A 13 10.13 -15.44 22.84
N ALA A 14 8.85 -15.28 23.11
CA ALA A 14 7.86 -15.13 22.06
C ALA A 14 8.16 -13.80 21.36
N THR A 15 8.70 -13.85 20.16
CA THR A 15 8.71 -12.71 19.24
C THR A 15 7.24 -12.39 18.97
N LEU A 16 6.73 -11.30 19.55
CA LEU A 16 5.46 -10.72 19.17
C LEU A 16 5.59 -10.24 17.72
N GLY A 17 5.37 -11.17 16.77
CA GLY A 17 5.16 -10.81 15.39
C GLY A 17 3.91 -9.93 15.33
N ILE A 18 4.01 -8.76 14.72
CA ILE A 18 2.83 -7.93 14.45
C ILE A 18 1.91 -8.76 13.58
N ALA A 19 0.75 -9.12 14.11
CA ALA A 19 -0.26 -9.87 13.38
C ALA A 19 -0.74 -9.05 12.19
N ALA A 20 -0.99 -9.70 11.05
CA ALA A 20 -1.65 -9.07 9.92
C ALA A 20 -3.04 -8.58 10.35
N ASP A 21 -3.44 -7.42 9.84
CA ASP A 21 -4.81 -6.96 9.97
C ASP A 21 -5.73 -7.87 9.16
N LYS A 22 -6.97 -8.08 9.65
CA LYS A 22 -7.95 -8.93 8.98
C LYS A 22 -9.14 -8.12 8.48
N PHE A 23 -9.62 -8.49 7.29
CA PHE A 23 -10.82 -7.95 6.69
C PHE A 23 -11.71 -9.11 6.19
N PRO A 24 -12.94 -9.25 6.71
CA PRO A 24 -13.79 -10.40 6.40
C PRO A 24 -14.25 -10.38 4.94
N ALA A 25 -14.19 -11.56 4.28
CA ALA A 25 -14.65 -11.78 2.92
C ALA A 25 -15.30 -13.16 2.77
N ASN A 26 -15.92 -13.44 1.61
CA ASN A 26 -16.48 -14.75 1.34
C ASN A 26 -15.34 -15.77 1.23
N GLY A 27 -15.44 -16.88 1.96
CA GLY A 27 -14.42 -17.93 1.94
C GLY A 27 -13.23 -17.72 2.88
N GLY A 28 -13.24 -16.66 3.69
CA GLY A 28 -12.23 -16.40 4.71
C GLY A 28 -11.77 -14.95 4.79
N ASP A 29 -10.92 -14.65 5.74
CA ASP A 29 -10.40 -13.30 5.92
C ASP A 29 -9.37 -12.95 4.84
N ILE A 30 -9.38 -11.69 4.43
CA ILE A 30 -8.27 -11.06 3.70
C ILE A 30 -7.30 -10.55 4.76
N GLU A 31 -6.06 -11.04 4.72
CA GLU A 31 -5.00 -10.60 5.63
C GLU A 31 -4.16 -9.50 4.97
N ILE A 32 -3.90 -8.44 5.72
CA ILE A 32 -3.25 -7.22 5.24
C ILE A 32 -2.00 -6.98 6.09
N THR A 33 -0.84 -6.93 5.45
CA THR A 33 0.43 -6.66 6.10
C THR A 33 1.12 -5.47 5.44
N PRO A 34 1.04 -4.27 6.00
CA PRO A 34 1.88 -3.15 5.59
C PRO A 34 3.36 -3.50 5.75
N ILE A 35 4.19 -3.17 4.75
CA ILE A 35 5.63 -3.44 4.76
C ILE A 35 6.41 -2.14 4.96
N ILE A 36 6.33 -1.23 4.00
CA ILE A 36 6.92 0.10 4.06
C ILE A 36 6.32 1.01 2.99
N HIS A 37 6.04 2.25 3.31
CA HIS A 37 5.67 3.35 2.41
C HIS A 37 4.43 3.05 1.56
N SER A 38 4.58 2.46 0.36
CA SER A 38 3.50 1.96 -0.49
C SER A 38 3.44 0.42 -0.55
N SER A 39 4.45 -0.25 0.01
CA SER A 39 4.55 -1.71 -0.06
C SER A 39 3.57 -2.37 0.89
N VAL A 40 2.66 -3.17 0.37
CA VAL A 40 1.71 -3.95 1.17
C VAL A 40 1.57 -5.37 0.64
N GLN A 41 1.49 -6.33 1.55
CA GLN A 41 1.15 -7.70 1.25
C GLN A 41 -0.31 -7.97 1.59
N ILE A 42 -1.00 -8.62 0.67
CA ILE A 42 -2.37 -9.09 0.84
C ILE A 42 -2.36 -10.61 0.69
N GLU A 43 -2.98 -11.29 1.63
CA GLU A 43 -3.15 -12.74 1.59
C GLU A 43 -4.63 -13.09 1.59
N TYR A 44 -5.03 -13.98 0.69
CA TYR A 44 -6.40 -14.47 0.62
C TYR A 44 -6.45 -15.82 -0.08
N ALA A 45 -7.17 -16.78 0.52
CA ALA A 45 -7.40 -18.12 -0.05
C ALA A 45 -6.10 -18.82 -0.51
N GLY A 46 -5.02 -18.68 0.26
CA GLY A 46 -3.71 -19.28 -0.03
C GLY A 46 -2.88 -18.55 -1.09
N LYS A 47 -3.38 -17.44 -1.65
CA LYS A 47 -2.64 -16.57 -2.58
C LYS A 47 -2.01 -15.40 -1.83
N VAL A 48 -0.84 -14.99 -2.30
CA VAL A 48 -0.11 -13.81 -1.83
C VAL A 48 -0.01 -12.80 -2.96
N ILE A 49 -0.47 -11.59 -2.70
CA ILE A 49 -0.37 -10.45 -3.61
C ILE A 49 0.54 -9.41 -2.97
N GLN A 50 1.56 -8.97 -3.70
CA GLN A 50 2.42 -7.87 -3.29
C GLN A 50 2.09 -6.64 -4.13
N VAL A 51 1.92 -5.49 -3.48
CA VAL A 51 1.76 -4.20 -4.14
C VAL A 51 2.99 -3.37 -3.84
N ASP A 52 3.60 -2.79 -4.88
CA ASP A 52 4.79 -1.94 -4.81
C ASP A 52 5.88 -2.48 -3.86
N PRO A 53 6.34 -3.74 -4.00
CA PRO A 53 7.32 -4.29 -3.08
C PRO A 53 8.64 -3.51 -3.18
N TRP A 54 9.15 -3.03 -2.03
CA TRP A 54 10.38 -2.25 -1.95
C TRP A 54 11.40 -2.93 -1.04
N SER A 55 12.59 -3.21 -1.56
CA SER A 55 13.64 -3.98 -0.87
C SER A 55 14.29 -3.25 0.31
N VAL A 56 13.99 -1.96 0.49
CA VAL A 56 14.39 -1.17 1.66
C VAL A 56 13.58 -1.54 2.92
N GLY A 57 12.36 -2.04 2.73
CA GLY A 57 11.53 -2.53 3.83
C GLY A 57 12.04 -3.84 4.44
N ASN A 58 11.49 -4.18 5.60
CA ASN A 58 11.77 -5.48 6.22
C ASN A 58 11.03 -6.61 5.49
N LEU A 59 11.63 -7.12 4.42
CA LEU A 59 11.06 -8.21 3.62
C LEU A 59 11.11 -9.58 4.32
N SER A 60 11.67 -9.70 5.54
CA SER A 60 11.63 -10.98 6.29
C SER A 60 10.19 -11.40 6.64
N ARG A 61 9.25 -10.46 6.63
CA ARG A 61 7.82 -10.69 6.83
C ARG A 61 7.05 -10.91 5.53
N ALA A 62 7.68 -10.64 4.39
CA ALA A 62 7.06 -10.78 3.08
C ALA A 62 7.13 -12.23 2.61
N LYS A 63 6.03 -12.72 2.04
CA LYS A 63 5.90 -14.06 1.48
C LYS A 63 6.09 -14.02 -0.04
N PRO A 64 6.55 -15.12 -0.66
CA PRO A 64 6.60 -15.22 -2.11
C PRO A 64 5.23 -14.97 -2.76
N ALA A 65 5.20 -14.09 -3.77
CA ALA A 65 3.99 -13.59 -4.40
C ALA A 65 3.48 -14.49 -5.53
N ASP A 66 2.17 -14.70 -5.54
CA ASP A 66 1.44 -15.26 -6.68
C ASP A 66 1.08 -14.19 -7.72
N LEU A 67 1.02 -12.92 -7.30
CA LEU A 67 0.76 -11.74 -8.13
C LEU A 67 1.52 -10.54 -7.56
N ILE A 68 2.12 -9.74 -8.43
CA ILE A 68 2.71 -8.45 -8.06
C ILE A 68 2.02 -7.33 -8.85
N LEU A 69 1.63 -6.26 -8.16
CA LEU A 69 1.06 -5.06 -8.75
C LEU A 69 2.01 -3.89 -8.53
N ILE A 70 2.33 -3.16 -9.60
CA ILE A 70 3.21 -1.99 -9.57
C ILE A 70 2.42 -0.77 -10.03
N THR A 71 2.29 0.20 -9.14
CA THR A 71 1.46 1.39 -9.38
C THR A 71 2.18 2.47 -10.18
N ASP A 72 3.50 2.60 -10.02
CA ASP A 72 4.29 3.65 -10.66
C ASP A 72 5.73 3.19 -10.93
N ASP A 73 6.55 4.02 -11.57
CA ASP A 73 7.91 3.69 -12.00
C ASP A 73 9.06 4.14 -11.06
N PRO A 74 8.93 5.09 -10.12
CA PRO A 74 9.99 5.38 -9.16
C PRO A 74 10.43 4.14 -8.36
N ALA A 75 11.69 4.11 -7.91
CA ALA A 75 12.30 2.94 -7.27
C ALA A 75 11.57 2.46 -6.00
N HIS A 76 10.83 3.32 -5.32
CA HIS A 76 10.03 2.95 -4.15
C HIS A 76 8.67 2.34 -4.50
N HIS A 77 8.33 2.25 -5.79
CA HIS A 77 7.19 1.52 -6.32
C HIS A 77 7.65 0.35 -7.19
N LEU A 78 8.57 0.59 -8.16
CA LEU A 78 9.11 -0.44 -9.03
C LEU A 78 10.55 -0.77 -8.65
N ASP A 79 10.72 -1.69 -7.72
CA ASP A 79 12.02 -2.22 -7.31
C ASP A 79 12.23 -3.62 -7.88
N VAL A 80 13.05 -3.71 -8.92
CA VAL A 80 13.36 -4.99 -9.59
C VAL A 80 13.96 -6.02 -8.64
N LYS A 81 14.76 -5.58 -7.66
CA LYS A 81 15.36 -6.47 -6.66
C LYS A 81 14.27 -7.08 -5.76
N ALA A 82 13.33 -6.28 -5.28
CA ALA A 82 12.21 -6.77 -4.48
C ALA A 82 11.29 -7.70 -5.31
N ILE A 83 11.02 -7.34 -6.57
CA ILE A 83 10.27 -8.19 -7.50
C ILE A 83 10.96 -9.56 -7.65
N GLN A 84 12.26 -9.59 -7.95
CA GLN A 84 13.01 -10.83 -8.10
C GLN A 84 13.03 -11.69 -6.83
N GLN A 85 13.12 -11.05 -5.66
CA GLN A 85 13.15 -11.73 -4.37
C GLN A 85 11.81 -12.37 -4.01
N LEU A 86 10.69 -11.70 -4.33
CA LEU A 86 9.36 -12.10 -3.87
C LEU A 86 8.54 -12.82 -4.93
N ARG A 87 8.86 -12.70 -6.20
CA ARG A 87 8.09 -13.30 -7.29
C ARG A 87 8.25 -14.83 -7.32
N LYS A 88 7.17 -15.58 -7.18
CA LYS A 88 7.18 -17.03 -7.46
C LYS A 88 7.50 -17.27 -8.94
N PRO A 89 8.11 -18.41 -9.30
CA PRO A 89 8.33 -18.76 -10.71
C PRO A 89 7.04 -18.69 -11.54
N GLY A 90 7.04 -17.88 -12.60
CA GLY A 90 5.89 -17.70 -13.48
C GLY A 90 4.76 -16.80 -12.94
N ALA A 91 4.88 -16.27 -11.73
CA ALA A 91 3.87 -15.35 -11.20
C ALA A 91 3.78 -14.07 -12.06
N PRO A 92 2.58 -13.60 -12.42
CA PRO A 92 2.42 -12.36 -13.19
C PRO A 92 2.82 -11.13 -12.39
N VAL A 93 3.35 -10.12 -13.10
CA VAL A 93 3.58 -8.77 -12.60
C VAL A 93 2.78 -7.82 -13.47
N VAL A 94 1.83 -7.10 -12.88
CA VAL A 94 1.03 -6.07 -13.56
C VAL A 94 1.71 -4.73 -13.35
N ILE A 95 1.93 -3.99 -14.42
CA ILE A 95 2.76 -2.77 -14.45
C ILE A 95 2.14 -1.67 -15.30
N THR A 96 2.67 -0.45 -15.17
CA THR A 96 2.45 0.65 -16.11
C THR A 96 3.31 0.48 -17.37
N ALA A 97 3.01 1.20 -18.44
CA ALA A 97 3.82 1.18 -19.67
C ALA A 97 5.29 1.58 -19.42
N LYS A 98 5.55 2.53 -18.52
CA LYS A 98 6.90 2.96 -18.14
C LYS A 98 7.72 1.85 -17.49
N GLY A 99 7.07 0.92 -16.79
CA GLY A 99 7.72 -0.21 -16.14
C GLY A 99 8.26 -1.28 -17.09
N LYS A 100 7.80 -1.30 -18.37
CA LYS A 100 8.06 -2.39 -19.33
C LYS A 100 9.54 -2.63 -19.61
N SER A 101 10.37 -1.59 -19.62
CA SER A 101 11.81 -1.74 -19.84
C SER A 101 12.54 -2.45 -18.69
N ARG A 102 12.02 -2.35 -17.46
CA ARG A 102 12.58 -2.97 -16.25
C ARG A 102 11.98 -4.33 -15.93
N VAL A 103 10.74 -4.57 -16.36
CA VAL A 103 10.01 -5.83 -16.22
C VAL A 103 9.48 -6.25 -17.61
N PRO A 104 10.33 -6.81 -18.50
CA PRO A 104 9.98 -7.06 -19.90
C PRO A 104 8.82 -8.04 -20.10
N ASP A 105 8.59 -8.96 -19.18
CA ASP A 105 7.50 -9.92 -19.18
C ASP A 105 6.25 -9.44 -18.40
N GLY A 106 6.29 -8.22 -17.85
CA GLY A 106 5.16 -7.63 -17.13
C GLY A 106 3.93 -7.42 -18.01
N ILE A 107 2.75 -7.58 -17.44
CA ILE A 107 1.46 -7.29 -18.07
C ILE A 107 1.22 -5.78 -17.95
N VAL A 108 1.27 -5.07 -19.05
CA VAL A 108 0.99 -3.64 -19.07
C VAL A 108 -0.51 -3.41 -19.08
N LEU A 109 -1.00 -2.56 -18.17
CA LEU A 109 -2.35 -2.02 -18.21
C LEU A 109 -2.30 -0.49 -18.33
N ALA A 110 -3.12 0.06 -19.20
CA ALA A 110 -3.43 1.49 -19.21
C ALA A 110 -4.60 1.79 -18.24
N ASN A 111 -4.74 3.06 -17.86
CA ASN A 111 -5.87 3.50 -17.04
C ASN A 111 -7.20 3.10 -17.68
N GLY A 112 -8.08 2.44 -16.93
CA GLY A 112 -9.38 1.94 -17.38
C GLY A 112 -9.36 0.52 -17.96
N GLU A 113 -8.19 -0.07 -18.17
CA GLU A 113 -8.07 -1.46 -18.61
C GLU A 113 -8.17 -2.44 -17.44
N SER A 114 -8.44 -3.70 -17.75
CA SER A 114 -8.52 -4.77 -16.76
C SER A 114 -7.93 -6.07 -17.29
N THR A 115 -7.52 -6.93 -16.36
CA THR A 115 -7.04 -8.29 -16.66
C THR A 115 -7.42 -9.24 -15.54
N THR A 116 -7.31 -10.54 -15.80
CA THR A 116 -7.29 -11.56 -14.75
C THR A 116 -5.86 -12.12 -14.67
N ALA A 117 -5.23 -11.98 -13.53
CA ALA A 117 -3.87 -12.44 -13.28
C ALA A 117 -3.83 -13.26 -11.98
N ALA A 118 -3.27 -14.47 -12.02
CA ALA A 118 -3.28 -15.43 -10.91
C ALA A 118 -4.68 -15.66 -10.31
N ASP A 119 -5.72 -15.74 -11.16
CA ASP A 119 -7.15 -15.84 -10.84
C ASP A 119 -7.68 -14.66 -10.01
N VAL A 120 -7.00 -13.52 -10.01
CA VAL A 120 -7.44 -12.27 -9.41
C VAL A 120 -7.85 -11.30 -10.51
N GLN A 121 -9.06 -10.74 -10.41
CA GLN A 121 -9.46 -9.65 -11.28
C GLN A 121 -8.76 -8.38 -10.86
N VAL A 122 -8.08 -7.73 -11.81
CA VAL A 122 -7.31 -6.49 -11.62
C VAL A 122 -7.85 -5.44 -12.59
N GLU A 123 -8.35 -4.32 -12.07
CA GLU A 123 -8.81 -3.18 -12.83
C GLU A 123 -7.84 -2.01 -12.59
N ALA A 124 -7.23 -1.45 -13.63
CA ALA A 124 -6.38 -0.28 -13.52
C ALA A 124 -7.24 0.99 -13.51
N THR A 125 -7.05 1.84 -12.52
CA THR A 125 -7.65 3.19 -12.46
C THR A 125 -6.58 4.25 -12.63
N ALA A 126 -6.98 5.47 -13.00
CA ALA A 126 -6.03 6.57 -13.18
C ALA A 126 -5.44 7.04 -11.84
N ALA A 127 -4.13 7.28 -11.84
CA ALA A 127 -3.41 7.91 -10.74
C ALA A 127 -2.63 9.10 -11.28
N TYR A 128 -2.98 10.34 -10.85
CA TYR A 128 -2.33 11.56 -11.33
C TYR A 128 -2.62 12.76 -10.44
N ASP A 129 -1.87 13.85 -10.69
CA ASP A 129 -2.00 15.12 -10.00
C ASP A 129 -2.96 16.06 -10.75
N ILE A 130 -3.88 16.70 -10.01
CA ILE A 130 -4.83 17.70 -10.55
C ILE A 130 -4.61 19.11 -9.98
N LYS A 131 -3.84 19.24 -8.90
CA LYS A 131 -3.51 20.56 -8.33
C LYS A 131 -2.73 21.37 -9.37
N PRO A 132 -3.07 22.64 -9.61
CA PRO A 132 -2.36 23.50 -10.55
C PRO A 132 -0.85 23.55 -10.27
N GLY A 133 -0.07 23.55 -11.34
CA GLY A 133 1.39 23.52 -11.34
C GLY A 133 1.92 22.36 -12.20
N ALA A 134 3.25 22.17 -12.22
CA ALA A 134 3.82 21.02 -12.90
C ALA A 134 3.45 19.74 -12.14
N PRO A 135 2.79 18.75 -12.76
CA PRO A 135 2.47 17.49 -12.12
C PRO A 135 3.75 16.66 -11.93
N GLU A 136 3.89 16.04 -10.74
CA GLU A 136 4.89 14.99 -10.52
C GLU A 136 4.42 13.66 -11.14
N HIS A 137 3.09 13.46 -11.16
CA HIS A 137 2.41 12.31 -11.74
C HIS A 137 1.45 12.78 -12.84
N PRO A 138 1.90 12.86 -14.11
CA PRO A 138 1.03 13.19 -15.23
C PRO A 138 -0.02 12.12 -15.47
N LYS A 139 -1.19 12.52 -15.96
CA LYS A 139 -2.27 11.59 -16.31
C LYS A 139 -1.83 10.57 -17.35
N GLY A 140 -2.12 9.28 -17.11
CA GLY A 140 -1.82 8.18 -18.02
C GLY A 140 -0.46 7.52 -17.80
N GLU A 141 0.34 7.97 -16.83
CA GLU A 141 1.67 7.43 -16.55
C GLU A 141 1.67 6.42 -15.40
N ALA A 142 0.89 6.68 -14.34
CA ALA A 142 0.75 5.79 -13.20
C ALA A 142 -0.66 5.17 -13.13
N ASN A 143 -0.78 4.06 -12.40
CA ASN A 143 -2.02 3.36 -12.14
C ASN A 143 -2.33 3.30 -10.63
N GLY A 144 -3.61 3.44 -10.29
CA GLY A 144 -4.16 2.74 -9.16
C GLY A 144 -4.69 1.37 -9.62
N TYR A 145 -4.98 0.49 -8.68
CA TYR A 145 -5.60 -0.81 -8.98
C TYR A 145 -6.79 -1.07 -8.08
N VAL A 146 -7.85 -1.63 -8.65
CA VAL A 146 -8.92 -2.27 -7.88
C VAL A 146 -8.81 -3.77 -8.11
N ILE A 147 -8.69 -4.53 -7.02
CA ILE A 147 -8.73 -6.00 -7.08
C ILE A 147 -9.99 -6.52 -6.38
N THR A 148 -10.47 -7.68 -6.81
CA THR A 148 -11.62 -8.34 -6.20
C THR A 148 -11.20 -9.66 -5.56
N LEU A 149 -11.38 -9.78 -4.24
CA LEU A 149 -11.06 -10.96 -3.45
C LEU A 149 -12.26 -11.32 -2.57
N GLY A 150 -12.77 -12.55 -2.66
CA GLY A 150 -13.90 -12.99 -1.84
C GLY A 150 -15.14 -12.10 -1.93
N GLY A 151 -15.42 -11.53 -3.11
CA GLY A 151 -16.51 -10.58 -3.34
C GLY A 151 -16.26 -9.17 -2.80
N LYS A 152 -15.05 -8.88 -2.27
CA LYS A 152 -14.64 -7.57 -1.76
C LYS A 152 -13.79 -6.83 -2.78
N ARG A 153 -14.10 -5.56 -3.02
CA ARG A 153 -13.35 -4.68 -3.91
C ARG A 153 -12.37 -3.85 -3.11
N ILE A 154 -11.09 -3.98 -3.42
CA ILE A 154 -9.98 -3.36 -2.71
C ILE A 154 -9.29 -2.38 -3.65
N LEU A 155 -9.29 -1.09 -3.30
CA LEU A 155 -8.62 -0.04 -4.04
C LEU A 155 -7.20 0.21 -3.47
N PHE A 156 -6.20 0.10 -4.31
CA PHE A 156 -4.87 0.68 -4.12
C PHE A 156 -4.79 1.89 -5.04
N ALA A 157 -4.91 3.10 -4.49
CA ALA A 157 -5.05 4.29 -5.33
C ALA A 157 -3.77 4.68 -6.10
N GLY A 158 -2.61 4.17 -5.66
CA GLY A 158 -1.32 4.68 -6.14
C GLY A 158 -1.04 6.08 -5.59
N VAL A 159 -0.02 6.75 -6.10
CA VAL A 159 0.25 8.15 -5.74
C VAL A 159 -0.59 9.06 -6.63
N THR A 160 -1.71 9.55 -6.10
CA THR A 160 -2.71 10.31 -6.85
C THR A 160 -3.42 11.31 -5.97
N GLU A 161 -3.97 12.35 -6.56
CA GLU A 161 -5.04 13.11 -5.91
C GLU A 161 -6.38 12.38 -6.07
N CYS A 162 -7.43 12.88 -5.40
CA CYS A 162 -8.78 12.30 -5.55
C CYS A 162 -9.40 12.73 -6.90
N VAL A 163 -8.89 12.11 -7.96
CA VAL A 163 -9.24 12.42 -9.35
C VAL A 163 -10.67 11.96 -9.70
N PRO A 164 -11.28 12.48 -10.78
CA PRO A 164 -12.64 12.09 -11.18
C PRO A 164 -12.83 10.58 -11.34
N GLU A 165 -11.83 9.87 -11.85
CA GLU A 165 -11.86 8.43 -12.05
C GLU A 165 -11.94 7.68 -10.70
N ILE A 166 -11.17 8.11 -9.70
CA ILE A 166 -11.26 7.58 -8.32
C ILE A 166 -12.65 7.85 -7.74
N LYS A 167 -13.16 9.10 -7.86
CA LYS A 167 -14.49 9.48 -7.36
C LYS A 167 -15.63 8.69 -8.02
N ALA A 168 -15.43 8.23 -9.24
CA ALA A 168 -16.42 7.46 -9.99
C ALA A 168 -16.49 5.98 -9.56
N LEU A 169 -15.48 5.46 -8.85
CA LEU A 169 -15.47 4.08 -8.38
C LEU A 169 -16.66 3.79 -7.46
N LYS A 170 -17.19 2.59 -7.56
CA LYS A 170 -18.36 2.14 -6.77
C LYS A 170 -18.03 0.87 -6.02
N ASN A 171 -18.72 0.70 -4.90
CA ASN A 171 -18.65 -0.52 -4.08
C ASN A 171 -17.20 -0.87 -3.67
N ILE A 172 -16.43 0.13 -3.26
CA ILE A 172 -15.11 -0.10 -2.69
C ILE A 172 -15.31 -0.48 -1.22
N ASP A 173 -14.92 -1.68 -0.84
CA ASP A 173 -15.01 -2.19 0.52
C ASP A 173 -13.82 -1.74 1.37
N LEU A 174 -12.63 -1.73 0.79
CA LEU A 174 -11.39 -1.34 1.44
C LEU A 174 -10.57 -0.46 0.50
N ALA A 175 -10.04 0.65 1.01
CA ALA A 175 -9.25 1.60 0.23
C ALA A 175 -7.90 1.89 0.87
N PHE A 176 -6.84 1.87 0.06
CA PHE A 176 -5.53 2.42 0.38
C PHE A 176 -5.41 3.76 -0.35
N LEU A 177 -5.33 4.85 0.40
CA LEU A 177 -5.25 6.22 -0.14
C LEU A 177 -3.95 6.89 0.29
N PRO A 178 -3.22 7.55 -0.63
CA PRO A 178 -2.00 8.26 -0.27
C PRO A 178 -2.33 9.52 0.52
N MET A 179 -1.46 9.91 1.45
CA MET A 179 -1.59 11.14 2.23
C MET A 179 -0.25 11.87 2.30
N ASN A 180 -0.28 13.19 2.45
CA ASN A 180 0.92 14.02 2.56
C ASN A 180 1.87 13.90 1.36
N ILE A 181 1.35 13.64 0.17
CA ILE A 181 2.19 13.62 -1.03
C ILE A 181 2.77 15.00 -1.32
N PRO A 182 3.92 15.08 -2.00
CA PRO A 182 4.66 16.33 -2.16
C PRO A 182 3.83 17.51 -2.68
N VAL A 183 4.30 18.74 -2.44
CA VAL A 183 3.70 20.00 -2.85
C VAL A 183 2.30 20.24 -2.23
N GLY A 184 2.03 19.65 -1.06
CA GLY A 184 0.76 19.82 -0.34
C GLY A 184 -0.44 19.22 -1.06
N ARG A 185 -0.21 18.13 -1.81
CA ARG A 185 -1.27 17.31 -2.37
C ARG A 185 -1.73 16.27 -1.33
N MET A 186 -2.98 15.86 -1.43
CA MET A 186 -3.59 14.89 -0.53
C MET A 186 -3.31 15.21 0.96
N THR A 187 -3.67 16.41 1.36
CA THR A 187 -3.67 16.77 2.79
C THR A 187 -4.64 15.85 3.56
N PRO A 188 -4.56 15.75 4.89
CA PRO A 188 -5.50 14.97 5.68
C PRO A 188 -6.98 15.23 5.32
N GLU A 189 -7.34 16.50 5.10
CA GLU A 189 -8.70 16.90 4.74
C GLU A 189 -9.07 16.43 3.32
N ALA A 190 -8.14 16.54 2.36
CA ALA A 190 -8.38 16.11 0.98
C ALA A 190 -8.58 14.60 0.90
N VAL A 191 -7.81 13.82 1.68
CA VAL A 191 -8.01 12.37 1.78
C VAL A 191 -9.35 12.06 2.44
N ALA A 192 -9.71 12.76 3.51
CA ALA A 192 -10.99 12.57 4.19
C ALA A 192 -12.19 12.86 3.26
N GLU A 193 -12.11 13.89 2.43
CA GLU A 193 -13.15 14.15 1.41
C GLU A 193 -13.24 13.01 0.37
N CYS A 194 -12.11 12.44 -0.04
CA CYS A 194 -12.10 11.27 -0.91
C CYS A 194 -12.78 10.06 -0.26
N VAL A 195 -12.51 9.80 1.02
CA VAL A 195 -13.17 8.74 1.81
C VAL A 195 -14.67 8.95 1.88
N LYS A 196 -15.14 10.18 2.13
CA LYS A 196 -16.58 10.52 2.18
C LYS A 196 -17.30 10.26 0.85
N ILE A 197 -16.60 10.37 -0.27
CA ILE A 197 -17.12 10.08 -1.62
C ILE A 197 -17.14 8.58 -1.87
N LEU A 198 -16.03 7.87 -1.62
CA LEU A 198 -15.89 6.43 -1.86
C LEU A 198 -16.66 5.59 -0.86
N LYS A 199 -16.77 6.02 0.38
CA LYS A 199 -17.45 5.36 1.51
C LYS A 199 -17.01 3.90 1.71
N PRO A 200 -15.70 3.60 1.76
CA PRO A 200 -15.24 2.25 2.03
C PRO A 200 -15.59 1.85 3.48
N ALA A 201 -15.73 0.56 3.76
CA ALA A 201 -15.87 0.08 5.14
C ALA A 201 -14.58 0.32 5.94
N VAL A 202 -13.42 0.15 5.30
CA VAL A 202 -12.10 0.37 5.90
C VAL A 202 -11.25 1.23 4.99
N VAL A 203 -10.49 2.17 5.56
CA VAL A 203 -9.47 2.94 4.86
C VAL A 203 -8.12 2.82 5.56
N TYR A 204 -7.08 2.60 4.77
CA TYR A 204 -5.68 2.79 5.14
C TYR A 204 -5.15 4.05 4.47
N VAL A 205 -4.41 4.87 5.22
CA VAL A 205 -3.54 5.88 4.61
C VAL A 205 -2.14 5.32 4.50
N PHE A 206 -1.48 5.60 3.38
CA PHE A 206 -0.12 5.18 3.10
C PHE A 206 0.69 6.33 2.48
N HIS A 207 1.98 6.16 2.24
CA HIS A 207 2.86 7.16 1.63
C HIS A 207 2.93 8.49 2.41
N TYR A 208 2.51 8.52 3.67
CA TYR A 208 2.31 9.75 4.44
C TYR A 208 3.56 10.27 5.15
N ASP A 209 4.62 9.47 5.28
CA ASP A 209 5.89 9.84 5.91
C ASP A 209 7.06 9.66 4.92
N ASN A 210 7.19 10.65 4.03
CA ASN A 210 8.26 10.67 3.03
C ASN A 210 9.65 10.83 3.66
N ASP A 211 9.74 11.39 4.86
CA ASP A 211 10.99 11.55 5.58
C ASP A 211 11.51 10.20 6.08
N SER A 212 10.67 9.41 6.75
CA SER A 212 11.03 8.06 7.17
C SER A 212 11.35 7.14 5.99
N ALA A 213 10.58 7.22 4.89
CA ALA A 213 10.87 6.48 3.66
C ALA A 213 12.22 6.86 3.07
N SER A 214 12.52 8.16 2.98
CA SER A 214 13.81 8.65 2.47
C SER A 214 14.98 8.18 3.33
N ARG A 215 14.85 8.25 4.66
CA ARG A 215 15.90 7.76 5.58
C ARG A 215 16.07 6.25 5.54
N ALA A 216 15.02 5.50 5.34
CA ALA A 216 15.11 4.04 5.14
C ALA A 216 15.94 3.71 3.88
N ALA A 217 15.76 4.47 2.80
CA ALA A 217 16.54 4.31 1.57
C ALA A 217 17.97 4.86 1.67
N ASN A 218 18.14 5.97 2.41
CA ASN A 218 19.43 6.64 2.59
C ASN A 218 19.49 7.30 3.97
N THR A 219 20.25 6.72 4.88
CA THR A 219 20.38 7.20 6.26
C THR A 219 20.90 8.64 6.40
N SER A 220 21.54 9.17 5.33
CA SER A 220 22.01 10.56 5.25
C SER A 220 20.98 11.52 4.63
N ALA A 221 19.77 11.05 4.31
CA ALA A 221 18.73 11.90 3.74
C ALA A 221 18.36 13.01 4.73
N GLN A 222 18.25 14.24 4.18
CA GLN A 222 17.86 15.39 4.99
C GLN A 222 16.37 15.31 5.35
N PRO A 223 15.99 15.68 6.59
CA PRO A 223 14.60 15.73 6.99
C PRO A 223 13.76 16.63 6.07
N ARG A 224 12.56 16.18 5.76
CA ARG A 224 11.57 16.93 4.99
C ARG A 224 10.38 17.26 5.89
N SER A 225 10.10 18.54 6.06
CA SER A 225 8.92 18.97 6.79
C SER A 225 7.66 18.81 5.94
N LEU A 226 6.56 18.42 6.56
CA LEU A 226 5.26 18.50 5.91
C LEU A 226 4.85 19.96 5.67
N PRO A 227 4.03 20.25 4.65
CA PRO A 227 3.49 21.57 4.43
C PRO A 227 2.84 22.13 5.70
N GLY A 228 3.09 23.42 5.99
CA GLY A 228 2.59 24.06 7.22
C GLY A 228 3.36 23.72 8.49
N GLY A 229 4.46 22.94 8.41
CA GLY A 229 5.31 22.60 9.56
C GLY A 229 4.66 21.62 10.56
N ILE A 230 3.58 20.94 10.18
CA ILE A 230 2.93 19.94 11.02
C ILE A 230 3.76 18.65 11.06
N THR A 231 3.62 17.90 12.15
CA THR A 231 4.23 16.57 12.27
C THR A 231 3.38 15.51 11.59
N VAL A 232 3.98 14.35 11.28
CA VAL A 232 3.23 13.18 10.78
C VAL A 232 2.12 12.79 11.76
N ALA A 233 2.39 12.77 13.08
CA ALA A 233 1.39 12.46 14.09
C ALA A 233 0.21 13.44 14.08
N GLN A 234 0.46 14.75 13.88
CA GLN A 234 -0.59 15.74 13.75
C GLN A 234 -1.40 15.54 12.47
N SER A 235 -0.77 15.17 11.34
CA SER A 235 -1.49 14.91 10.10
C SER A 235 -2.39 13.65 10.20
N LEU A 236 -1.93 12.60 10.85
CA LEU A 236 -2.73 11.39 11.12
C LEU A 236 -3.92 11.70 12.04
N GLN A 237 -3.71 12.55 13.06
CA GLN A 237 -4.79 12.97 13.94
C GLN A 237 -5.80 13.86 13.21
N ALA A 238 -5.35 14.81 12.37
CA ALA A 238 -6.22 15.66 11.56
C ALA A 238 -7.10 14.81 10.60
N PHE A 239 -6.52 13.79 9.97
CA PHE A 239 -7.27 12.84 9.13
C PHE A 239 -8.35 12.11 9.93
N ARG A 240 -8.00 11.58 11.11
CA ARG A 240 -8.97 10.91 11.98
C ARG A 240 -10.09 11.86 12.40
N ASP A 241 -9.75 13.09 12.76
CA ASP A 241 -10.73 14.10 13.19
C ASP A 241 -11.67 14.52 12.04
N ALA A 242 -11.17 14.63 10.82
CA ALA A 242 -11.96 14.94 9.62
C ALA A 242 -12.97 13.84 9.24
N LEU A 243 -12.78 12.61 9.76
CA LEU A 243 -13.67 11.47 9.55
C LEU A 243 -14.57 11.16 10.77
N LYS A 244 -14.59 12.00 11.82
CA LYS A 244 -15.51 11.82 12.94
C LYS A 244 -16.96 11.76 12.45
N GLY A 245 -17.68 10.71 12.85
CA GLY A 245 -19.08 10.46 12.44
C GLY A 245 -19.25 9.86 11.03
N VAL A 246 -18.17 9.62 10.30
CA VAL A 246 -18.21 8.86 9.04
C VAL A 246 -18.12 7.36 9.38
N PRO A 247 -18.98 6.49 8.79
CA PRO A 247 -19.03 5.06 9.12
C PRO A 247 -17.91 4.27 8.39
N THR A 248 -16.70 4.81 8.36
CA THR A 248 -15.50 4.19 7.79
C THR A 248 -14.49 3.96 8.90
N GLU A 249 -14.04 2.72 9.07
CA GLU A 249 -12.96 2.41 10.00
C GLU A 249 -11.63 2.92 9.44
N VAL A 250 -10.90 3.71 10.23
CA VAL A 250 -9.57 4.22 9.88
C VAL A 250 -8.51 3.32 10.47
N ARG A 251 -7.68 2.72 9.62
CA ARG A 251 -6.50 1.94 10.00
C ARG A 251 -5.24 2.63 9.49
N PHE A 252 -4.27 2.84 10.36
CA PHE A 252 -3.02 3.48 9.92
C PHE A 252 -1.98 2.47 9.45
N GLY A 253 -2.04 1.23 9.91
CA GLY A 253 -1.02 0.22 9.61
C GLY A 253 0.34 0.55 10.24
N GLN A 254 1.29 -0.34 10.08
CA GLN A 254 2.68 -0.13 10.52
C GLN A 254 3.59 -0.08 9.29
N TRP A 255 3.56 1.06 8.60
CA TRP A 255 4.32 1.31 7.38
C TRP A 255 5.78 1.69 7.64
N TYR A 256 6.06 2.21 8.83
CA TYR A 256 7.39 2.74 9.17
C TYR A 256 7.85 2.16 10.50
N PRO A 257 9.17 1.89 10.65
CA PRO A 257 9.75 1.33 11.87
C PRO A 257 9.65 2.28 13.07
#